data_753c6087096b7c255376586d1641918f
#
_entry.id   753c6087096b7c255376586d1641918f
#
_cell.length_a   1.000
_cell.length_b   1.000
_cell.length_c   1.000
_cell.angle_alpha   90.00
_cell.angle_beta   90.00
_cell.angle_gamma   90.00
#
_symmetry.space_group_name_H-M   'P 1'
#
loop_
_entity.id
_entity.type
_entity.pdbx_description
1 polymer ?
#
loop_
_entity_poly.entity_id
_entity_poly.type
_entity_poly.pdbx_seq_one_letter_code
_entity_poly.pdbx_strand_id
1 'polypeptide(L)'
;MKKIIIAAALALVSISANAQPKSAQPEAEYQFTVVKENPITSVKNQYRSSTCWCFSALGFLESEAIRIKNIKDTTLYPDFSEMFVVSHSYKDRAVKYVRTDGHINFAAGSEADDVLHVIEDYGLVPQSAMPGLQPLPIHGELDATTKGYVEAIAKNPNRTLSTNWKKGFDAIVDNVLGETPETFEYNGKTYTPASYR
;
A
#
# COMPACT_ATOMS: atom_id res chain seq x y z
N MET A 1 29.69 -76.11 -34.50
CA MET A 1 28.93 -75.54 -33.35
C MET A 1 28.53 -74.13 -33.79
N LYS A 2 27.29 -74.02 -34.24
CA LYS A 2 26.76 -72.75 -34.78
C LYS A 2 26.00 -72.06 -33.67
N LYS A 3 26.44 -70.82 -33.29
CA LYS A 3 25.76 -69.97 -32.35
C LYS A 3 24.63 -69.20 -33.07
N ILE A 4 23.42 -69.46 -32.72
CA ILE A 4 22.24 -68.69 -33.19
C ILE A 4 22.07 -67.48 -32.26
N ILE A 5 22.24 -66.31 -32.85
CA ILE A 5 21.92 -65.03 -32.17
C ILE A 5 20.50 -64.69 -32.53
N ILE A 6 19.61 -64.69 -31.54
CA ILE A 6 18.23 -64.18 -31.65
C ILE A 6 18.23 -62.72 -31.31
N ALA A 7 18.02 -61.90 -32.33
CA ALA A 7 17.80 -60.45 -32.16
C ALA A 7 16.32 -60.23 -31.87
N ALA A 8 15.98 -59.82 -30.64
CA ALA A 8 14.64 -59.37 -30.26
C ALA A 8 14.51 -57.90 -30.65
N ALA A 9 13.68 -57.63 -31.65
CA ALA A 9 13.30 -56.28 -32.03
C ALA A 9 12.19 -55.78 -31.08
N LEU A 10 12.50 -54.88 -30.15
CA LEU A 10 11.49 -54.13 -29.39
C LEU A 10 10.87 -53.09 -30.29
N ALA A 11 9.63 -53.30 -30.70
CA ALA A 11 8.81 -52.25 -31.34
C ALA A 11 8.30 -51.29 -30.26
N LEU A 12 8.90 -50.13 -30.16
CA LEU A 12 8.39 -48.99 -29.38
C LEU A 12 7.18 -48.38 -30.13
N VAL A 13 5.99 -48.72 -29.68
CA VAL A 13 4.76 -48.03 -30.10
C VAL A 13 4.73 -46.69 -29.37
N SER A 14 5.12 -45.64 -30.02
CA SER A 14 4.92 -44.27 -29.56
C SER A 14 3.43 -43.92 -29.69
N ILE A 15 2.71 -43.95 -28.58
CA ILE A 15 1.37 -43.38 -28.49
C ILE A 15 1.53 -41.87 -28.45
N SER A 16 1.43 -41.24 -29.63
CA SER A 16 1.28 -39.80 -29.72
C SER A 16 -0.10 -39.45 -29.18
N ALA A 17 -0.16 -39.05 -27.92
CA ALA A 17 -1.36 -38.39 -27.40
C ALA A 17 -1.52 -37.06 -28.12
N ASN A 18 -2.35 -37.06 -29.16
CA ASN A 18 -2.86 -35.81 -29.72
C ASN A 18 -3.75 -35.13 -28.71
N ALA A 19 -3.13 -34.32 -27.85
CA ALA A 19 -3.85 -33.32 -27.10
C ALA A 19 -4.36 -32.30 -28.13
N GLN A 20 -5.55 -32.52 -28.66
CA GLN A 20 -6.26 -31.47 -29.37
C GLN A 20 -6.37 -30.29 -28.41
N PRO A 21 -5.91 -29.08 -28.81
CA PRO A 21 -6.23 -27.90 -28.04
C PRO A 21 -7.75 -27.86 -27.94
N LYS A 22 -8.29 -27.93 -26.70
CA LYS A 22 -9.68 -27.61 -26.45
C LYS A 22 -9.90 -26.28 -27.15
N SER A 23 -10.70 -26.27 -28.20
CA SER A 23 -11.18 -25.04 -28.80
C SER A 23 -11.78 -24.24 -27.65
N ALA A 24 -11.14 -23.13 -27.28
CA ALA A 24 -11.73 -22.19 -26.37
C ALA A 24 -13.10 -21.86 -26.96
N GLN A 25 -14.16 -22.31 -26.29
CA GLN A 25 -15.48 -21.80 -26.62
C GLN A 25 -15.36 -20.28 -26.52
N PRO A 26 -15.80 -19.50 -27.52
CA PRO A 26 -15.82 -18.06 -27.38
C PRO A 26 -16.56 -17.77 -26.08
N GLU A 27 -15.84 -17.23 -25.08
CA GLU A 27 -16.47 -16.74 -23.86
C GLU A 27 -17.58 -15.80 -24.32
N ALA A 28 -18.79 -16.07 -23.88
CA ALA A 28 -19.91 -15.20 -24.16
C ALA A 28 -19.52 -13.80 -23.72
N GLU A 29 -19.37 -12.90 -24.67
CA GLU A 29 -18.99 -11.51 -24.40
C GLU A 29 -20.09 -10.89 -23.54
N TYR A 30 -19.82 -10.71 -22.25
CA TYR A 30 -20.78 -10.11 -21.34
C TYR A 30 -21.03 -8.67 -21.76
N GLN A 31 -22.28 -8.35 -22.10
CA GLN A 31 -22.69 -6.98 -22.38
C GLN A 31 -23.13 -6.32 -21.08
N PHE A 32 -22.37 -5.33 -20.65
CA PHE A 32 -22.69 -4.54 -19.48
C PHE A 32 -23.36 -3.23 -19.88
N THR A 33 -24.41 -2.87 -19.13
CA THR A 33 -25.03 -1.55 -19.24
C THR A 33 -24.62 -0.74 -18.02
N VAL A 34 -23.98 0.41 -18.24
CA VAL A 34 -23.64 1.34 -17.16
C VAL A 34 -24.92 1.96 -16.62
N VAL A 35 -25.29 1.59 -15.39
CA VAL A 35 -26.46 2.15 -14.71
C VAL A 35 -26.11 3.47 -14.00
N LYS A 36 -24.90 3.55 -13.45
CA LYS A 36 -24.38 4.73 -12.76
C LYS A 36 -22.86 4.71 -12.80
N GLU A 37 -22.28 5.84 -13.14
CA GLU A 37 -20.85 6.06 -13.08
C GLU A 37 -20.54 7.10 -12.00
N ASN A 38 -19.64 6.75 -11.08
CA ASN A 38 -19.11 7.69 -10.10
C ASN A 38 -17.80 8.27 -10.63
N PRO A 39 -17.52 9.56 -10.36
CA PRO A 39 -16.23 10.14 -10.72
C PRO A 39 -15.12 9.45 -9.95
N ILE A 40 -14.01 9.17 -10.61
CA ILE A 40 -12.83 8.56 -10.02
C ILE A 40 -11.59 9.36 -10.42
N THR A 41 -10.57 9.34 -9.57
CA THR A 41 -9.24 9.84 -9.86
C THR A 41 -8.43 8.79 -10.64
N SER A 42 -7.20 9.12 -11.02
CA SER A 42 -6.33 8.18 -11.73
C SER A 42 -6.02 6.96 -10.89
N VAL A 43 -5.88 5.80 -11.53
CA VAL A 43 -5.45 4.56 -10.85
C VAL A 43 -4.02 4.72 -10.37
N LYS A 44 -3.80 4.51 -9.08
CA LYS A 44 -2.49 4.59 -8.42
C LYS A 44 -1.90 3.20 -8.20
N ASN A 45 -0.58 3.10 -8.21
CA ASN A 45 0.13 1.85 -8.01
C ASN A 45 0.83 1.81 -6.65
N GLN A 46 0.29 1.04 -5.71
CA GLN A 46 0.93 0.84 -4.40
C GLN A 46 2.22 0.01 -4.47
N TYR A 47 2.48 -0.68 -5.57
CA TYR A 47 3.58 -1.60 -5.78
C TYR A 47 3.76 -2.58 -4.60
N ARG A 48 4.93 -2.61 -3.94
CA ARG A 48 5.26 -3.54 -2.84
C ARG A 48 5.25 -2.84 -1.47
N SER A 49 4.27 -1.97 -1.24
CA SER A 49 4.18 -1.23 0.03
C SER A 49 3.29 -1.88 1.08
N SER A 50 2.44 -2.84 0.70
CA SER A 50 1.42 -3.44 1.58
C SER A 50 0.43 -2.42 2.17
N THR A 51 0.19 -1.31 1.45
CA THR A 51 -0.64 -0.18 1.89
C THR A 51 -1.96 -0.04 1.11
N CYS A 52 -2.49 -1.16 0.58
CA CYS A 52 -3.76 -1.17 -0.17
C CYS A 52 -4.92 -0.52 0.59
N TRP A 53 -4.96 -0.66 1.90
CA TRP A 53 -5.93 -0.03 2.79
C TRP A 53 -5.94 1.49 2.65
N CYS A 54 -4.76 2.11 2.56
CA CYS A 54 -4.61 3.56 2.41
C CYS A 54 -5.01 4.02 1.00
N PHE A 55 -4.47 3.36 -0.03
CA PHE A 55 -4.78 3.68 -1.43
C PHE A 55 -6.27 3.57 -1.75
N SER A 56 -6.93 2.52 -1.26
CA SER A 56 -8.37 2.33 -1.50
C SER A 56 -9.23 3.33 -0.74
N ALA A 57 -8.89 3.63 0.52
CA ALA A 57 -9.65 4.59 1.31
C ALA A 57 -9.48 6.03 0.79
N LEU A 58 -8.26 6.45 0.43
CA LEU A 58 -8.06 7.78 -0.15
C LEU A 58 -8.73 7.90 -1.53
N GLY A 59 -8.64 6.89 -2.40
CA GLY A 59 -9.35 6.90 -3.68
C GLY A 59 -10.87 7.00 -3.52
N PHE A 60 -11.43 6.37 -2.49
CA PHE A 60 -12.84 6.55 -2.13
C PHE A 60 -13.14 7.99 -1.68
N LEU A 61 -12.31 8.56 -0.79
CA LEU A 61 -12.49 9.93 -0.30
C LEU A 61 -12.33 10.97 -1.42
N GLU A 62 -11.39 10.77 -2.34
CA GLU A 62 -11.23 11.60 -3.54
C GLU A 62 -12.51 11.59 -4.40
N SER A 63 -13.03 10.39 -4.68
CA SER A 63 -14.29 10.21 -5.43
C SER A 63 -15.47 10.91 -4.75
N GLU A 64 -15.60 10.77 -3.43
CA GLU A 64 -16.65 11.41 -2.67
C GLU A 64 -16.49 12.94 -2.60
N ALA A 65 -15.27 13.45 -2.49
CA ALA A 65 -15.01 14.88 -2.55
C ALA A 65 -15.42 15.48 -3.90
N ILE A 66 -15.10 14.81 -5.02
CA ILE A 66 -15.53 15.21 -6.37
C ILE A 66 -17.06 15.22 -6.46
N ARG A 67 -17.71 14.16 -5.99
CA ARG A 67 -19.17 14.00 -6.03
C ARG A 67 -19.87 15.07 -5.19
N ILE A 68 -19.46 15.24 -3.93
CA ILE A 68 -20.09 16.18 -2.99
C ILE A 68 -19.91 17.63 -3.42
N LYS A 69 -18.70 18.00 -3.84
CA LYS A 69 -18.38 19.35 -4.32
C LYS A 69 -18.79 19.58 -5.78
N ASN A 70 -19.34 18.55 -6.45
CA ASN A 70 -19.78 18.59 -7.85
C ASN A 70 -18.69 19.13 -8.80
N ILE A 71 -17.44 18.69 -8.60
CA ILE A 71 -16.30 19.12 -9.42
C ILE A 71 -16.44 18.50 -10.81
N LYS A 72 -16.49 19.35 -11.85
CA LYS A 72 -16.63 18.93 -13.24
C LYS A 72 -15.31 18.94 -14.00
N ASP A 73 -14.42 19.83 -13.61
CA ASP A 73 -13.10 19.97 -14.20
C ASP A 73 -12.15 18.94 -13.59
N THR A 74 -11.69 17.99 -14.39
CA THR A 74 -10.79 16.93 -13.94
C THR A 74 -9.43 17.43 -13.48
N THR A 75 -9.03 18.65 -13.90
CA THR A 75 -7.77 19.28 -13.44
C THR A 75 -7.83 19.76 -11.99
N LEU A 76 -9.05 19.84 -11.44
CA LEU A 76 -9.31 20.24 -10.06
C LEU A 76 -9.62 19.01 -9.15
N TYR A 77 -9.48 17.81 -9.66
CA TYR A 77 -9.69 16.61 -8.85
C TYR A 77 -8.65 16.53 -7.74
N PRO A 78 -9.07 16.21 -6.51
CA PRO A 78 -8.13 16.02 -5.42
C PRO A 78 -7.21 14.82 -5.69
N ASP A 79 -5.99 14.92 -5.24
CA ASP A 79 -4.99 13.87 -5.29
C ASP A 79 -4.26 13.87 -3.94
N PHE A 80 -4.67 12.99 -3.02
CA PHE A 80 -4.20 12.98 -1.64
C PHE A 80 -2.96 12.10 -1.49
N SER A 81 -2.07 12.50 -0.57
CA SER A 81 -0.84 11.77 -0.31
C SER A 81 -1.07 10.53 0.53
N GLU A 82 -0.83 9.36 -0.05
CA GLU A 82 -0.81 8.10 0.68
C GLU A 82 0.35 8.05 1.66
N MET A 83 1.51 8.58 1.29
CA MET A 83 2.71 8.52 2.12
C MET A 83 2.57 9.37 3.39
N PHE A 84 1.81 10.45 3.36
CA PHE A 84 1.45 11.21 4.55
C PHE A 84 0.67 10.33 5.55
N VAL A 85 -0.38 9.68 5.09
CA VAL A 85 -1.23 8.82 5.92
C VAL A 85 -0.44 7.62 6.45
N VAL A 86 0.32 6.95 5.59
CA VAL A 86 1.14 5.80 5.96
C VAL A 86 2.18 6.18 7.01
N SER A 87 2.86 7.33 6.86
CA SER A 87 3.85 7.83 7.82
C SER A 87 3.25 8.00 9.21
N HIS A 88 2.12 8.69 9.31
CA HIS A 88 1.44 8.89 10.59
C HIS A 88 0.93 7.58 11.20
N SER A 89 0.36 6.69 10.39
CA SER A 89 -0.10 5.37 10.85
C SER A 89 1.06 4.54 11.44
N TYR A 90 2.25 4.53 10.82
CA TYR A 90 3.42 3.86 11.39
C TYR A 90 3.84 4.47 12.74
N LYS A 91 3.89 5.80 12.82
CA LYS A 91 4.30 6.54 14.04
C LYS A 91 3.34 6.29 15.20
N ASP A 92 2.02 6.32 14.95
CA ASP A 92 1.01 6.04 15.97
C ASP A 92 1.01 4.59 16.42
N ARG A 93 1.16 3.67 15.47
CA ARG A 93 1.23 2.25 15.77
C ARG A 93 2.46 1.92 16.61
N ALA A 94 3.59 2.58 16.38
CA ALA A 94 4.78 2.43 17.21
C ALA A 94 4.50 2.83 18.67
N VAL A 95 3.83 3.95 18.89
CA VAL A 95 3.44 4.40 20.23
C VAL A 95 2.50 3.40 20.90
N LYS A 96 1.46 2.95 20.16
CA LYS A 96 0.51 1.93 20.66
C LYS A 96 1.24 0.62 21.01
N TYR A 97 2.14 0.16 20.14
CA TYR A 97 2.92 -1.07 20.35
C TYR A 97 3.78 -1.01 21.61
N VAL A 98 4.54 0.07 21.79
CA VAL A 98 5.38 0.25 22.97
C VAL A 98 4.55 0.39 24.25
N ARG A 99 3.44 1.13 24.21
CA ARG A 99 2.53 1.29 25.38
C ARG A 99 1.83 0.01 25.78
N THR A 100 1.68 -0.94 24.89
CA THR A 100 1.06 -2.24 25.16
C THR A 100 2.08 -3.36 25.34
N ASP A 101 3.34 -3.01 25.62
CA ASP A 101 4.43 -3.99 25.81
C ASP A 101 4.54 -5.01 24.64
N GLY A 102 4.22 -4.59 23.42
CA GLY A 102 4.27 -5.44 22.25
C GLY A 102 3.07 -6.38 22.07
N HIS A 103 1.97 -6.18 22.79
CA HIS A 103 0.79 -7.06 22.74
C HIS A 103 -0.18 -6.76 21.59
N ILE A 104 0.15 -5.83 20.71
CA ILE A 104 -0.60 -5.57 19.48
C ILE A 104 0.22 -5.95 18.25
N ASN A 105 -0.44 -6.15 17.12
CA ASN A 105 0.26 -6.39 15.86
C ASN A 105 0.96 -5.11 15.37
N PHE A 106 2.20 -5.25 14.91
CA PHE A 106 2.95 -4.20 14.23
C PHE A 106 3.34 -4.69 12.83
N ALA A 107 2.68 -4.18 11.81
CA ALA A 107 2.89 -4.54 10.41
C ALA A 107 2.42 -3.41 9.48
N ALA A 108 2.80 -3.46 8.20
CA ALA A 108 2.42 -2.45 7.20
C ALA A 108 0.91 -2.42 6.89
N GLY A 109 0.21 -3.55 7.07
CA GLY A 109 -1.23 -3.64 6.85
C GLY A 109 -2.05 -2.87 7.89
N SER A 110 -3.20 -2.33 7.46
CA SER A 110 -4.14 -1.60 8.30
C SER A 110 -5.55 -1.60 7.69
N GLU A 111 -6.45 -0.81 8.25
CA GLU A 111 -7.84 -0.69 7.83
C GLU A 111 -8.16 0.76 7.40
N ALA A 112 -9.30 0.94 6.72
CA ALA A 112 -9.76 2.27 6.29
C ALA A 112 -10.00 3.24 7.47
N ASP A 113 -10.33 2.71 8.65
CA ASP A 113 -10.53 3.49 9.87
C ASP A 113 -9.25 4.22 10.31
N ASP A 114 -8.09 3.60 10.17
CA ASP A 114 -6.81 4.25 10.45
C ASP A 114 -6.56 5.47 9.53
N VAL A 115 -7.07 5.46 8.28
CA VAL A 115 -7.02 6.63 7.40
C VAL A 115 -7.84 7.78 7.97
N LEU A 116 -9.04 7.49 8.44
CA LEU A 116 -9.92 8.50 9.04
C LEU A 116 -9.32 9.08 10.32
N HIS A 117 -8.74 8.25 11.19
CA HIS A 117 -8.04 8.71 12.40
C HIS A 117 -6.87 9.63 12.06
N VAL A 118 -6.05 9.27 11.06
CA VAL A 118 -4.93 10.14 10.65
C VAL A 118 -5.46 11.48 10.13
N ILE A 119 -6.54 11.48 9.33
CA ILE A 119 -7.13 12.72 8.83
C ILE A 119 -7.68 13.57 9.97
N GLU A 120 -8.31 12.96 10.98
CA GLU A 120 -8.85 13.67 12.14
C GLU A 120 -7.75 14.29 13.00
N ASP A 121 -6.69 13.53 13.29
CA ASP A 121 -5.66 13.94 14.24
C ASP A 121 -4.59 14.84 13.61
N TYR A 122 -4.22 14.59 12.35
CA TYR A 122 -3.10 15.25 11.68
C TYR A 122 -3.49 16.08 10.47
N GLY A 123 -4.66 15.87 9.92
CA GLY A 123 -5.11 16.52 8.70
C GLY A 123 -4.75 15.74 7.44
N LEU A 124 -4.55 16.45 6.33
CA LEU A 124 -4.31 15.86 5.02
C LEU A 124 -3.41 16.77 4.18
N VAL A 125 -2.69 16.20 3.24
CA VAL A 125 -1.88 16.96 2.27
C VAL A 125 -2.12 16.43 0.87
N PRO A 126 -1.97 17.25 -0.18
CA PRO A 126 -2.00 16.76 -1.55
C PRO A 126 -0.75 15.93 -1.85
N GLN A 127 -0.85 15.04 -2.82
CA GLN A 127 0.24 14.18 -3.29
C GLN A 127 1.50 15.01 -3.67
N SER A 128 1.30 16.20 -4.20
CA SER A 128 2.40 17.11 -4.57
C SER A 128 3.21 17.62 -3.38
N ALA A 129 2.62 17.67 -2.17
CA ALA A 129 3.31 18.14 -0.96
C ALA A 129 4.11 17.02 -0.26
N MET A 130 3.69 15.77 -0.41
CA MET A 130 4.41 14.61 0.14
C MET A 130 4.26 13.40 -0.81
N PRO A 131 4.99 13.39 -1.95
CA PRO A 131 4.85 12.34 -2.96
C PRO A 131 5.47 11.00 -2.55
N GLY A 132 6.22 10.96 -1.45
CA GLY A 132 7.12 9.88 -1.11
C GLY A 132 8.47 10.00 -1.80
N LEU A 133 9.48 9.30 -1.28
CA LEU A 133 10.86 9.40 -1.79
C LEU A 133 11.15 8.40 -2.92
N GLN A 134 10.25 7.45 -3.16
CA GLN A 134 10.41 6.42 -4.19
C GLN A 134 9.26 6.47 -5.20
N PRO A 135 9.55 6.42 -6.50
CA PRO A 135 8.53 6.40 -7.56
C PRO A 135 7.60 5.19 -7.47
N LEU A 136 8.14 4.06 -6.99
CA LEU A 136 7.41 2.82 -6.71
C LEU A 136 7.72 2.39 -5.28
N PRO A 137 6.77 2.49 -4.34
CA PRO A 137 7.05 2.27 -2.93
C PRO A 137 7.32 0.79 -2.61
N ILE A 138 8.48 0.53 -2.00
CA ILE A 138 8.89 -0.79 -1.51
C ILE A 138 9.12 -0.68 -0.01
N HIS A 139 8.17 -1.16 0.80
CA HIS A 139 8.19 -0.97 2.25
C HIS A 139 8.72 -2.18 3.04
N GLY A 140 9.22 -3.22 2.37
CA GLY A 140 9.70 -4.42 3.06
C GLY A 140 10.83 -4.15 4.05
N GLU A 141 11.80 -3.28 3.67
CA GLU A 141 12.89 -2.85 4.56
C GLU A 141 12.37 -1.95 5.69
N LEU A 142 11.49 -0.99 5.38
CA LEU A 142 10.85 -0.13 6.36
C LEU A 142 10.09 -0.96 7.41
N ASP A 143 9.27 -1.92 6.96
CA ASP A 143 8.46 -2.76 7.85
C ASP A 143 9.36 -3.61 8.77
N ALA A 144 10.39 -4.24 8.24
CA ALA A 144 11.33 -5.05 9.01
C ALA A 144 12.12 -4.20 10.02
N THR A 145 12.64 -3.05 9.60
CA THR A 145 13.44 -2.17 10.43
C THR A 145 12.62 -1.55 11.55
N THR A 146 11.44 -1.02 11.24
CA THR A 146 10.55 -0.39 12.22
C THR A 146 10.02 -1.40 13.22
N LYS A 147 9.67 -2.61 12.77
CA LYS A 147 9.27 -3.70 13.66
C LYS A 147 10.39 -4.10 14.61
N GLY A 148 11.59 -4.35 14.10
CA GLY A 148 12.75 -4.67 14.94
C GLY A 148 13.06 -3.58 15.95
N TYR A 149 12.93 -2.31 15.56
CA TYR A 149 13.14 -1.17 16.43
C TYR A 149 12.13 -1.15 17.60
N VAL A 150 10.82 -1.21 17.32
CA VAL A 150 9.80 -1.16 18.40
C VAL A 150 9.83 -2.39 19.28
N GLU A 151 10.18 -3.57 18.76
CA GLU A 151 10.38 -4.78 19.55
C GLU A 151 11.53 -4.63 20.54
N ALA A 152 12.67 -4.07 20.12
CA ALA A 152 13.80 -3.80 20.99
C ALA A 152 13.45 -2.81 22.10
N ILE A 153 12.63 -1.78 21.79
CA ILE A 153 12.16 -0.80 22.77
C ILE A 153 11.20 -1.44 23.77
N ALA A 154 10.17 -2.16 23.30
CA ALA A 154 9.16 -2.79 24.15
C ALA A 154 9.75 -3.86 25.07
N LYS A 155 10.77 -4.60 24.59
CA LYS A 155 11.47 -5.65 25.34
C LYS A 155 12.64 -5.14 26.20
N ASN A 156 12.82 -3.81 26.35
CA ASN A 156 13.90 -3.25 27.13
C ASN A 156 13.85 -3.75 28.59
N PRO A 157 14.89 -4.46 29.07
CA PRO A 157 14.89 -5.06 30.41
C PRO A 157 14.84 -4.02 31.55
N ASN A 158 15.32 -2.81 31.32
CA ASN A 158 15.32 -1.74 32.30
C ASN A 158 13.94 -1.11 32.53
N ARG A 159 12.96 -1.38 31.67
CA ARG A 159 11.58 -0.85 31.71
C ARG A 159 11.46 0.66 31.90
N THR A 160 12.54 1.39 31.74
CA THR A 160 12.60 2.85 31.82
C THR A 160 12.91 3.37 30.42
N LEU A 161 11.94 4.01 29.79
CA LEU A 161 12.08 4.53 28.45
C LEU A 161 12.22 6.06 28.49
N SER A 162 13.23 6.56 27.78
CA SER A 162 13.28 7.98 27.43
C SER A 162 12.29 8.26 26.30
N THR A 163 12.00 9.52 26.04
CA THR A 163 11.19 9.92 24.86
C THR A 163 12.00 9.88 23.56
N ASN A 164 13.30 9.65 23.63
CA ASN A 164 14.19 9.69 22.46
C ASN A 164 13.94 8.55 21.46
N TRP A 165 13.43 7.41 21.93
CA TRP A 165 13.10 6.30 21.05
C TRP A 165 12.10 6.73 19.96
N LYS A 166 11.12 7.57 20.32
CA LYS A 166 10.12 8.04 19.35
C LYS A 166 10.78 8.87 18.25
N LYS A 167 11.69 9.79 18.61
CA LYS A 167 12.44 10.58 17.62
C LYS A 167 13.27 9.71 16.68
N GLY A 168 13.91 8.66 17.22
CA GLY A 168 14.63 7.68 16.40
C GLY A 168 13.74 6.90 15.46
N PHE A 169 12.56 6.50 15.93
CA PHE A 169 11.56 5.82 15.12
C PHE A 169 11.03 6.74 14.00
N ASP A 170 10.63 7.95 14.35
CA ASP A 170 10.12 8.95 13.40
C ASP A 170 11.16 9.21 12.29
N ALA A 171 12.44 9.35 12.66
CA ALA A 171 13.53 9.56 11.68
C ALA A 171 13.69 8.37 10.71
N ILE A 172 13.48 7.13 11.16
CA ILE A 172 13.50 5.95 10.27
C ILE A 172 12.37 6.05 9.24
N VAL A 173 11.17 6.39 9.70
CA VAL A 173 9.99 6.52 8.83
C VAL A 173 10.18 7.67 7.84
N ASP A 174 10.61 8.83 8.32
CA ASP A 174 10.80 10.03 7.49
C ASP A 174 11.89 9.86 6.43
N ASN A 175 12.95 9.10 6.76
CA ASN A 175 14.02 8.79 5.82
C ASN A 175 13.56 7.91 4.64
N VAL A 176 12.46 7.17 4.77
CA VAL A 176 11.93 6.29 3.73
C VAL A 176 10.73 6.90 3.01
N LEU A 177 9.83 7.53 3.76
CA LEU A 177 8.55 8.04 3.22
C LEU A 177 8.59 9.54 2.89
N GLY A 178 9.54 10.27 3.46
CA GLY A 178 9.62 11.73 3.42
C GLY A 178 9.15 12.36 4.72
N GLU A 179 9.62 13.59 4.96
CA GLU A 179 9.21 14.39 6.11
C GLU A 179 7.80 14.95 5.91
N THR A 180 7.02 14.93 6.97
CA THR A 180 5.69 15.56 6.98
C THR A 180 5.83 17.08 6.90
N PRO A 181 5.24 17.73 5.90
CA PRO A 181 5.33 19.20 5.77
C PRO A 181 4.52 19.89 6.88
N GLU A 182 5.11 20.89 7.52
CA GLU A 182 4.38 21.77 8.44
C GLU A 182 3.40 22.68 7.68
N THR A 183 3.84 23.20 6.53
CA THR A 183 3.05 24.03 5.60
C THR A 183 3.40 23.67 4.16
N PHE A 184 2.47 23.91 3.25
CA PHE A 184 2.68 23.71 1.80
C PHE A 184 1.82 24.68 0.98
N GLU A 185 2.25 24.93 -0.24
CA GLU A 185 1.49 25.72 -1.21
C GLU A 185 0.62 24.80 -2.07
N TYR A 186 -0.66 25.15 -2.18
CA TYR A 186 -1.59 24.46 -3.07
C TYR A 186 -2.56 25.46 -3.70
N ASN A 187 -2.64 25.47 -5.03
CA ASN A 187 -3.48 26.40 -5.79
C ASN A 187 -3.30 27.88 -5.37
N GLY A 188 -2.04 28.30 -5.16
CA GLY A 188 -1.68 29.67 -4.81
C GLY A 188 -2.03 30.09 -3.38
N LYS A 189 -2.28 29.15 -2.50
CA LYS A 189 -2.55 29.39 -1.08
C LYS A 189 -1.67 28.49 -0.22
N THR A 190 -1.25 29.04 0.93
CA THR A 190 -0.51 28.30 1.95
C THR A 190 -1.48 27.58 2.88
N TYR A 191 -1.22 26.29 3.12
CA TYR A 191 -1.99 25.43 4.01
C TYR A 191 -1.08 24.78 5.03
N THR A 192 -1.66 24.43 6.19
CA THR A 192 -1.17 23.38 7.06
C THR A 192 -1.96 22.10 6.75
N PRO A 193 -1.48 20.90 7.10
CA PRO A 193 -2.26 19.67 6.94
C PRO A 193 -3.66 19.75 7.54
N ALA A 194 -3.78 20.35 8.74
CA ALA A 194 -5.07 20.53 9.41
C ALA A 194 -6.01 21.50 8.67
N SER A 195 -5.50 22.53 8.00
CA SER A 195 -6.33 23.50 7.28
C SER A 195 -6.71 23.07 5.87
N TYR A 196 -6.05 22.06 5.33
CA TYR A 196 -6.32 21.50 4.01
C TYR A 196 -7.42 20.44 4.03
N ARG A 197 -7.61 19.79 5.17
CA ARG A 197 -8.58 18.72 5.44
C ARG A 197 -10.03 19.09 5.07
#